data_8001389d80159a50afd5b70adbcac2f1
#
_entry.id   8001389d80159a50afd5b70adbcac2f1
#
_cell.length_a   1.000
_cell.length_b   1.000
_cell.length_c   1.000
_cell.angle_alpha   90.00
_cell.angle_beta   90.00
_cell.angle_gamma   90.00
#
_symmetry.space_group_name_H-M   'P 1'
#
loop_
_entity.id
_entity.type
_entity.pdbx_description
1 polymer ?
#
loop_
_entity_poly.entity_id
_entity_poly.type
_entity_poly.pdbx_seq_one_letter_code
_entity_poly.pdbx_strand_id
1 'polypeptide(L)'
;MTKDLTRGTPWKLILQFALPIMAGNLLQQLYNTADTIIVGNFNGQQALSAVGACASLTVLFTALAIGFSIGAGVLISQYFGASRERELRQYAATAIVLMLAMGLFMSLAGVVSARFLLERVLGTPEALLPMTLLYFRIYAAGLVFQFGYNIAAALLRALGDSKATLYFLLVSSILNVVLDLAFVAGLGLGVAGAAVATVISQIASCVIGFAYMHRKYALLRFSLRELRLDVKTA
;
A
#
# COMPACT_ATOMS: atom_id res chain seq x y z
N MET A 1 -0.43 -19.09 -14.39
CA MET A 1 0.84 -19.56 -14.97
C MET A 1 1.88 -18.50 -14.64
N THR A 2 2.90 -18.83 -13.87
CA THR A 2 4.09 -18.03 -13.68
C THR A 2 4.78 -17.88 -15.01
N LYS A 3 5.06 -16.66 -15.46
CA LYS A 3 5.73 -16.43 -16.71
C LYS A 3 7.22 -16.63 -16.50
N ASP A 4 7.82 -17.58 -17.19
CA ASP A 4 9.28 -17.76 -17.19
C ASP A 4 9.91 -16.56 -17.92
N LEU A 5 10.56 -15.67 -17.14
CA LEU A 5 11.24 -14.47 -17.66
C LEU A 5 12.67 -14.74 -18.10
N THR A 6 13.12 -16.01 -18.01
CA THR A 6 14.49 -16.39 -18.40
C THR A 6 14.60 -16.75 -19.88
N ARG A 7 13.47 -16.94 -20.58
CA ARG A 7 13.43 -17.33 -21.99
C ARG A 7 12.72 -16.28 -22.82
N GLY A 8 13.33 -15.83 -23.91
CA GLY A 8 12.79 -14.88 -24.87
C GLY A 8 13.65 -13.64 -25.10
N THR A 9 13.11 -12.68 -25.85
CA THR A 9 13.83 -11.42 -26.14
C THR A 9 13.78 -10.50 -24.92
N PRO A 10 14.89 -10.15 -24.29
CA PRO A 10 14.93 -9.47 -22.97
C PRO A 10 14.10 -8.18 -22.91
N TRP A 11 14.21 -7.29 -23.90
CA TRP A 11 13.51 -6.02 -23.90
C TRP A 11 11.98 -6.18 -23.99
N LYS A 12 11.48 -7.21 -24.73
CA LYS A 12 10.04 -7.50 -24.80
C LYS A 12 9.49 -8.00 -23.47
N LEU A 13 10.28 -8.85 -22.77
CA LEU A 13 9.92 -9.36 -21.47
C LEU A 13 9.89 -8.24 -20.41
N ILE A 14 10.90 -7.36 -20.44
CA ILE A 14 10.97 -6.19 -19.55
C ILE A 14 9.75 -5.29 -19.77
N LEU A 15 9.43 -4.93 -21.03
CA LEU A 15 8.27 -4.10 -21.34
C LEU A 15 6.96 -4.74 -20.89
N GLN A 16 6.74 -6.02 -21.16
CA GLN A 16 5.52 -6.73 -20.76
C GLN A 16 5.35 -6.81 -19.22
N PHE A 17 6.44 -6.81 -18.50
CA PHE A 17 6.44 -6.81 -17.03
C PHE A 17 6.28 -5.40 -16.46
N ALA A 18 6.97 -4.42 -17.05
CA ALA A 18 6.98 -3.03 -16.59
C ALA A 18 5.67 -2.29 -16.89
N LEU A 19 5.04 -2.53 -18.07
CA LEU A 19 3.81 -1.83 -18.45
C LEU A 19 2.68 -1.96 -17.43
N PRO A 20 2.35 -3.14 -16.87
CA PRO A 20 1.33 -3.24 -15.82
C PRO A 20 1.71 -2.47 -14.55
N ILE A 21 2.99 -2.44 -14.18
CA ILE A 21 3.47 -1.70 -13.00
C ILE A 21 3.34 -0.19 -13.23
N MET A 22 3.75 0.28 -14.41
CA MET A 22 3.61 1.70 -14.79
C MET A 22 2.15 2.12 -14.84
N ALA A 23 1.28 1.30 -15.43
CA ALA A 23 -0.17 1.55 -15.45
C ALA A 23 -0.74 1.59 -14.02
N GLY A 24 -0.27 0.73 -13.12
CA GLY A 24 -0.65 0.76 -11.72
C GLY A 24 -0.24 2.06 -11.02
N ASN A 25 0.98 2.53 -11.24
CA ASN A 25 1.45 3.79 -10.67
C ASN A 25 0.65 5.00 -11.23
N LEU A 26 0.32 5.00 -12.51
CA LEU A 26 -0.53 6.03 -13.11
C LEU A 26 -1.94 6.01 -12.52
N LEU A 27 -2.54 4.83 -12.37
CA LEU A 27 -3.85 4.68 -11.70
C LEU A 27 -3.81 5.20 -10.27
N GLN A 28 -2.73 4.94 -9.54
CA GLN A 28 -2.53 5.45 -8.19
C GLN A 28 -2.49 6.98 -8.15
N GLN A 29 -1.80 7.62 -9.11
CA GLN A 29 -1.80 9.07 -9.21
C GLN A 29 -3.17 9.64 -9.61
N LEU A 30 -3.88 8.95 -10.50
CA LEU A 30 -5.22 9.38 -10.91
C LEU A 30 -6.21 9.34 -9.74
N TYR A 31 -6.21 8.26 -8.93
CA TYR A 31 -7.12 8.23 -7.78
C TYR A 31 -6.73 9.25 -6.70
N ASN A 32 -5.44 9.47 -6.42
CA ASN A 32 -5.00 10.52 -5.50
C ASN A 32 -5.46 11.91 -5.96
N THR A 33 -5.42 12.15 -7.28
CA THR A 33 -5.92 13.39 -7.87
C THR A 33 -7.44 13.49 -7.74
N ALA A 34 -8.16 12.40 -7.99
CA ALA A 34 -9.62 12.36 -7.84
C ALA A 34 -10.05 12.62 -6.39
N ASP A 35 -9.40 11.98 -5.39
CA ASP A 35 -9.62 12.24 -3.97
C ASP A 35 -9.43 13.73 -3.64
N THR A 36 -8.33 14.32 -4.10
CA THR A 36 -8.02 15.74 -3.91
C THR A 36 -9.10 16.64 -4.52
N ILE A 37 -9.59 16.33 -5.74
CA ILE A 37 -10.66 17.07 -6.40
C ILE A 37 -11.97 16.94 -5.65
N ILE A 38 -12.33 15.75 -5.19
CA ILE A 38 -13.58 15.50 -4.44
C ILE A 38 -13.55 16.29 -3.13
N VAL A 39 -12.46 16.17 -2.35
CA VAL A 39 -12.32 16.93 -1.10
C VAL A 39 -12.38 18.43 -1.35
N GLY A 40 -11.68 18.95 -2.35
CA GLY A 40 -11.65 20.37 -2.68
C GLY A 40 -13.02 20.92 -3.10
N ASN A 41 -13.75 20.20 -3.94
CA ASN A 41 -15.04 20.65 -4.46
C ASN A 41 -16.18 20.60 -3.41
N PHE A 42 -16.20 19.59 -2.56
CA PHE A 42 -17.31 19.41 -1.61
C PHE A 42 -17.05 19.98 -0.22
N ASN A 43 -15.77 20.09 0.20
CA ASN A 43 -15.41 20.57 1.53
C ASN A 43 -14.65 21.89 1.54
N GLY A 44 -14.37 22.45 0.37
CA GLY A 44 -13.75 23.75 0.21
C GLY A 44 -12.23 23.77 0.41
N GLN A 45 -11.68 25.00 0.31
CA GLN A 45 -10.23 25.22 0.27
C GLN A 45 -9.51 24.83 1.58
N GLN A 46 -10.15 24.99 2.72
CA GLN A 46 -9.55 24.62 4.01
C GLN A 46 -9.33 23.11 4.13
N ALA A 47 -10.30 22.29 3.69
CA ALA A 47 -10.17 20.86 3.66
C ALA A 47 -9.07 20.39 2.70
N LEU A 48 -9.01 20.99 1.52
CA LEU A 48 -7.94 20.75 0.55
C LEU A 48 -6.56 21.08 1.13
N SER A 49 -6.43 22.21 1.82
CA SER A 49 -5.18 22.62 2.47
C SER A 49 -4.80 21.67 3.62
N ALA A 50 -5.78 21.16 4.38
CA ALA A 50 -5.55 20.19 5.45
C ALA A 50 -5.02 18.85 4.91
N VAL A 51 -5.61 18.32 3.84
CA VAL A 51 -5.12 17.11 3.16
C VAL A 51 -3.73 17.34 2.56
N GLY A 52 -3.54 18.49 1.89
CA GLY A 52 -2.25 18.88 1.32
C GLY A 52 -1.13 18.99 2.36
N ALA A 53 -1.42 19.47 3.56
CA ALA A 53 -0.45 19.54 4.66
C ALA A 53 0.04 18.15 5.09
N CYS A 54 -0.78 17.10 4.95
CA CYS A 54 -0.38 15.72 5.25
C CYS A 54 0.43 15.06 4.13
N ALA A 55 0.46 15.63 2.91
CA ALA A 55 1.01 14.98 1.73
C ALA A 55 2.46 14.51 1.92
N SER A 56 3.32 15.32 2.54
CA SER A 56 4.72 14.96 2.78
C SER A 56 4.86 13.73 3.69
N LEU A 57 4.05 13.64 4.73
CA LEU A 57 4.05 12.49 5.64
C LEU A 57 3.50 11.24 4.96
N THR A 58 2.40 11.36 4.21
CA THR A 58 1.82 10.23 3.49
C THR A 58 2.78 9.68 2.43
N VAL A 59 3.49 10.56 1.70
CA VAL A 59 4.55 10.16 0.76
C VAL A 59 5.69 9.46 1.48
N LEU A 60 6.14 9.96 2.62
CA LEU A 60 7.20 9.34 3.42
C LEU A 60 6.85 7.92 3.84
N PHE A 61 5.66 7.71 4.44
CA PHE A 61 5.22 6.38 4.87
C PHE A 61 5.02 5.42 3.70
N THR A 62 4.49 5.93 2.57
CA THR A 62 4.33 5.15 1.34
C THR A 62 5.68 4.74 0.77
N ALA A 63 6.66 5.65 0.74
CA ALA A 63 8.02 5.37 0.25
C ALA A 63 8.71 4.30 1.11
N LEU A 64 8.54 4.35 2.43
CA LEU A 64 9.05 3.31 3.33
C LEU A 64 8.42 1.95 3.04
N ALA A 65 7.08 1.88 2.90
CA ALA A 65 6.38 0.64 2.57
C ALA A 65 6.86 0.05 1.24
N ILE A 66 7.00 0.89 0.21
CA ILE A 66 7.50 0.47 -1.12
C ILE A 66 8.96 0.02 -1.03
N GLY A 67 9.82 0.79 -0.38
CA GLY A 67 11.26 0.50 -0.28
C GLY A 67 11.54 -0.85 0.37
N PHE A 68 10.95 -1.12 1.53
CA PHE A 68 11.09 -2.41 2.20
C PHE A 68 10.51 -3.56 1.38
N SER A 69 9.35 -3.34 0.72
CA SER A 69 8.73 -4.35 -0.13
C SER A 69 9.57 -4.70 -1.35
N ILE A 70 10.24 -3.71 -1.97
CA ILE A 70 11.16 -3.94 -3.09
C ILE A 70 12.34 -4.79 -2.63
N GLY A 71 12.95 -4.47 -1.48
CA GLY A 71 14.05 -5.26 -0.92
C GLY A 71 13.69 -6.72 -0.73
N ALA A 72 12.54 -6.98 -0.09
CA ALA A 72 12.00 -8.34 0.07
C ALA A 72 11.74 -9.02 -1.29
N GLY A 73 11.15 -8.29 -2.24
CA GLY A 73 10.85 -8.79 -3.59
C GLY A 73 12.09 -9.23 -4.35
N VAL A 74 13.21 -8.52 -4.22
CA VAL A 74 14.49 -8.88 -4.87
C VAL A 74 14.98 -10.23 -4.36
N LEU A 75 15.06 -10.43 -3.04
CA LEU A 75 15.50 -11.70 -2.46
C LEU A 75 14.61 -12.86 -2.90
N ILE A 76 13.29 -12.68 -2.87
CA ILE A 76 12.32 -13.70 -3.25
C ILE A 76 12.43 -14.05 -4.72
N SER A 77 12.63 -13.06 -5.60
CA SER A 77 12.83 -13.32 -7.04
C SER A 77 14.10 -14.11 -7.32
N GLN A 78 15.19 -13.88 -6.56
CA GLN A 78 16.43 -14.64 -6.67
C GLN A 78 16.23 -16.11 -6.25
N TYR A 79 15.57 -16.38 -5.12
CA TYR A 79 15.26 -17.75 -4.70
C TYR A 79 14.30 -18.45 -5.66
N PHE A 80 13.34 -17.70 -6.21
CA PHE A 80 12.43 -18.23 -7.22
C PHE A 80 13.18 -18.63 -8.50
N GLY A 81 14.06 -17.76 -9.01
CA GLY A 81 14.90 -18.03 -10.19
C GLY A 81 15.89 -19.18 -9.98
N ALA A 82 16.37 -19.37 -8.75
CA ALA A 82 17.25 -20.47 -8.37
C ALA A 82 16.51 -21.79 -8.08
N SER A 83 15.17 -21.83 -8.18
CA SER A 83 14.31 -22.99 -7.85
C SER A 83 14.47 -23.46 -6.41
N ARG A 84 14.80 -22.56 -5.47
CA ARG A 84 15.00 -22.85 -4.05
C ARG A 84 13.71 -22.58 -3.28
N GLU A 85 12.73 -23.46 -3.46
CA GLU A 85 11.37 -23.30 -2.92
C GLU A 85 11.30 -23.20 -1.40
N ARG A 86 12.12 -23.98 -0.70
CA ARG A 86 12.12 -24.01 0.77
C ARG A 86 12.57 -22.67 1.35
N GLU A 87 13.66 -22.13 0.84
CA GLU A 87 14.19 -20.84 1.26
C GLU A 87 13.25 -19.71 0.86
N LEU A 88 12.70 -19.77 -0.36
CA LEU A 88 11.69 -18.79 -0.81
C LEU A 88 10.53 -18.72 0.19
N ARG A 89 9.98 -19.87 0.62
CA ARG A 89 8.88 -19.91 1.62
C ARG A 89 9.31 -19.28 2.93
N GLN A 90 10.48 -19.61 3.45
CA GLN A 90 10.98 -19.07 4.71
C GLN A 90 11.13 -17.54 4.64
N TYR A 91 11.82 -17.03 3.59
CA TYR A 91 12.01 -15.59 3.39
C TYR A 91 10.69 -14.85 3.15
N ALA A 92 9.76 -15.42 2.37
CA ALA A 92 8.46 -14.81 2.12
C ALA A 92 7.62 -14.73 3.40
N ALA A 93 7.60 -15.79 4.23
CA ALA A 93 6.91 -15.78 5.51
C ALA A 93 7.50 -14.73 6.47
N THR A 94 8.83 -14.68 6.59
CA THR A 94 9.55 -13.69 7.41
C THR A 94 9.27 -12.26 6.91
N ALA A 95 9.33 -12.03 5.60
CA ALA A 95 9.05 -10.72 5.00
C ALA A 95 7.61 -10.25 5.27
N ILE A 96 6.62 -11.14 5.18
CA ILE A 96 5.22 -10.80 5.52
C ILE A 96 5.11 -10.37 6.99
N VAL A 97 5.68 -11.16 7.92
CA VAL A 97 5.62 -10.85 9.36
C VAL A 97 6.32 -9.54 9.67
N LEU A 98 7.53 -9.32 9.13
CA LEU A 98 8.27 -8.08 9.31
C LEU A 98 7.52 -6.86 8.77
N MET A 99 6.95 -6.97 7.57
CA MET A 99 6.21 -5.88 6.96
C MET A 99 4.93 -5.55 7.71
N LEU A 100 4.19 -6.55 8.20
CA LEU A 100 3.01 -6.31 9.03
C LEU A 100 3.39 -5.73 10.40
N ALA A 101 4.46 -6.21 11.02
CA ALA A 101 4.98 -5.66 12.28
C ALA A 101 5.45 -4.21 12.10
N MET A 102 6.19 -3.92 11.02
CA MET A 102 6.62 -2.57 10.67
C MET A 102 5.42 -1.66 10.40
N GLY A 103 4.43 -2.14 9.64
CA GLY A 103 3.19 -1.41 9.35
C GLY A 103 2.42 -1.09 10.64
N LEU A 104 2.32 -2.05 11.57
CA LEU A 104 1.68 -1.84 12.86
C LEU A 104 2.46 -0.82 13.71
N PHE A 105 3.78 -0.95 13.76
CA PHE A 105 4.64 0.01 14.45
C PHE A 105 4.46 1.42 13.89
N MET A 106 4.50 1.58 12.55
CA MET A 106 4.31 2.86 11.87
C MET A 106 2.89 3.41 12.08
N SER A 107 1.85 2.56 12.10
CA SER A 107 0.49 2.95 12.47
C SER A 107 0.43 3.55 13.87
N LEU A 108 0.93 2.82 14.86
CA LEU A 108 0.93 3.28 16.26
C LEU A 108 1.76 4.54 16.44
N ALA A 109 2.98 4.55 15.90
CA ALA A 109 3.87 5.70 15.96
C ALA A 109 3.24 6.93 15.27
N GLY A 110 2.65 6.75 14.08
CA GLY A 110 1.99 7.82 13.32
C GLY A 110 0.80 8.40 14.08
N VAL A 111 -0.07 7.56 14.65
CA VAL A 111 -1.24 8.03 15.41
C VAL A 111 -0.82 8.78 16.67
N VAL A 112 0.16 8.24 17.42
CA VAL A 112 0.62 8.84 18.69
C VAL A 112 1.39 10.14 18.44
N SER A 113 2.29 10.16 17.45
CA SER A 113 3.12 11.31 17.13
C SER A 113 2.44 12.33 16.20
N ALA A 114 1.20 12.07 15.73
CA ALA A 114 0.50 12.89 14.76
C ALA A 114 0.55 14.39 15.07
N ARG A 115 0.22 14.77 16.29
CA ARG A 115 0.22 16.18 16.70
C ARG A 115 1.62 16.80 16.65
N PHE A 116 2.63 16.10 17.15
CA PHE A 116 4.01 16.57 17.11
C PHE A 116 4.50 16.74 15.67
N LEU A 117 4.23 15.76 14.79
CA LEU A 117 4.64 15.80 13.39
C LEU A 117 3.98 16.97 12.64
N LEU A 118 2.68 17.17 12.83
CA LEU A 118 1.94 18.21 12.13
C LEU A 118 2.23 19.62 12.67
N GLU A 119 2.27 19.78 13.98
CA GLU A 119 2.45 21.09 14.61
C GLU A 119 3.92 21.52 14.60
N ARG A 120 4.86 20.65 15.03
CA ARG A 120 6.27 21.02 15.23
C ARG A 120 7.16 20.78 14.03
N VAL A 121 6.92 19.70 13.27
CA VAL A 121 7.79 19.35 12.13
C VAL A 121 7.30 20.02 10.85
N LEU A 122 5.99 19.97 10.58
CA LEU A 122 5.41 20.56 9.37
C LEU A 122 4.95 22.02 9.55
N GLY A 123 4.87 22.54 10.77
CA GLY A 123 4.42 23.90 11.02
C GLY A 123 2.99 24.18 10.54
N THR A 124 2.10 23.19 10.66
CA THR A 124 0.71 23.33 10.20
C THR A 124 0.02 24.49 10.95
N PRO A 125 -0.63 25.44 10.23
CA PRO A 125 -1.36 26.54 10.86
C PRO A 125 -2.41 26.05 11.86
N GLU A 126 -2.56 26.75 12.98
CA GLU A 126 -3.52 26.38 14.05
C GLU A 126 -4.96 26.21 13.53
N ALA A 127 -5.38 27.03 12.59
CA ALA A 127 -6.70 26.98 11.98
C ALA A 127 -6.97 25.66 11.21
N LEU A 128 -5.92 25.03 10.66
CA LEU A 128 -6.03 23.79 9.88
C LEU A 128 -5.72 22.54 10.74
N LEU A 129 -5.05 22.73 11.87
CA LEU A 129 -4.53 21.63 12.69
C LEU A 129 -5.59 20.60 13.11
N PRO A 130 -6.82 20.96 13.53
CA PRO A 130 -7.84 19.97 13.91
C PRO A 130 -8.23 19.03 12.75
N MET A 131 -8.45 19.60 11.55
CA MET A 131 -8.81 18.84 10.35
C MET A 131 -7.66 17.96 9.88
N THR A 132 -6.45 18.52 9.83
CA THR A 132 -5.24 17.84 9.42
C THR A 132 -4.93 16.67 10.37
N LEU A 133 -5.08 16.89 11.67
CA LEU A 133 -4.85 15.88 12.70
C LEU A 133 -5.85 14.72 12.59
N LEU A 134 -7.12 15.03 12.36
CA LEU A 134 -8.18 14.02 12.17
C LEU A 134 -7.89 13.17 10.93
N TYR A 135 -7.64 13.80 9.79
CA TYR A 135 -7.29 13.11 8.54
C TYR A 135 -6.07 12.20 8.73
N PHE A 136 -4.97 12.78 9.25
CA PHE A 136 -3.72 12.05 9.38
C PHE A 136 -3.79 10.89 10.36
N ARG A 137 -4.51 11.02 11.49
CA ARG A 137 -4.69 9.92 12.44
C ARG A 137 -5.45 8.74 11.83
N ILE A 138 -6.52 9.02 11.07
CA ILE A 138 -7.28 7.97 10.38
C ILE A 138 -6.38 7.29 9.34
N TYR A 139 -5.69 8.07 8.51
CA TYR A 139 -4.75 7.55 7.53
C TYR A 139 -3.63 6.70 8.17
N ALA A 140 -3.00 7.21 9.23
CA ALA A 140 -1.93 6.52 9.94
C ALA A 140 -2.40 5.19 10.55
N ALA A 141 -3.62 5.12 11.07
CA ALA A 141 -4.20 3.86 11.55
C ALA A 141 -4.32 2.80 10.44
N GLY A 142 -4.45 3.21 9.17
CA GLY A 142 -4.51 2.32 8.01
C GLY A 142 -3.15 1.83 7.49
N LEU A 143 -2.02 2.37 7.95
CA LEU A 143 -0.70 2.04 7.41
C LEU A 143 -0.37 0.55 7.42
N VAL A 144 -0.81 -0.20 8.43
CA VAL A 144 -0.60 -1.65 8.49
C VAL A 144 -1.14 -2.36 7.24
N PHE A 145 -2.29 -1.93 6.73
CA PHE A 145 -2.90 -2.51 5.51
C PHE A 145 -2.15 -2.09 4.25
N GLN A 146 -1.64 -0.86 4.22
CA GLN A 146 -0.79 -0.38 3.14
C GLN A 146 0.52 -1.19 3.06
N PHE A 147 1.19 -1.43 4.19
CA PHE A 147 2.37 -2.30 4.25
C PHE A 147 2.03 -3.73 3.83
N GLY A 148 0.89 -4.28 4.30
CA GLY A 148 0.39 -5.60 3.92
C GLY A 148 0.14 -5.71 2.41
N TYR A 149 -0.53 -4.74 1.79
CA TYR A 149 -0.71 -4.72 0.34
C TYR A 149 0.62 -4.66 -0.42
N ASN A 150 1.55 -3.78 0.02
CA ASN A 150 2.83 -3.62 -0.67
C ASN A 150 3.66 -4.91 -0.65
N ILE A 151 3.71 -5.64 0.48
CA ILE A 151 4.41 -6.93 0.51
C ILE A 151 3.71 -7.98 -0.34
N ALA A 152 2.38 -8.11 -0.30
CA ALA A 152 1.65 -9.04 -1.16
C ALA A 152 1.90 -8.75 -2.65
N ALA A 153 1.89 -7.47 -3.04
CA ALA A 153 2.19 -7.04 -4.39
C ALA A 153 3.65 -7.35 -4.80
N ALA A 154 4.62 -7.15 -3.90
CA ALA A 154 6.02 -7.45 -4.15
C ALA A 154 6.26 -8.96 -4.35
N LEU A 155 5.63 -9.80 -3.52
CA LEU A 155 5.70 -11.26 -3.65
C LEU A 155 5.12 -11.74 -4.99
N LEU A 156 3.97 -11.21 -5.40
CA LEU A 156 3.37 -11.56 -6.68
C LEU A 156 4.24 -11.11 -7.87
N ARG A 157 4.81 -9.92 -7.79
CA ARG A 157 5.76 -9.43 -8.82
C ARG A 157 7.02 -10.29 -8.86
N ALA A 158 7.56 -10.71 -7.71
CA ALA A 158 8.71 -11.61 -7.64
C ALA A 158 8.47 -12.97 -8.32
N LEU A 159 7.21 -13.43 -8.31
CA LEU A 159 6.77 -14.65 -9.03
C LEU A 159 6.35 -14.38 -10.49
N GLY A 160 6.58 -13.16 -11.01
CA GLY A 160 6.27 -12.80 -12.39
C GLY A 160 4.81 -12.38 -12.65
N ASP A 161 3.99 -12.19 -11.61
CA ASP A 161 2.56 -11.82 -11.75
C ASP A 161 2.31 -10.32 -11.50
N SER A 162 2.86 -9.47 -12.35
CA SER A 162 2.64 -8.02 -12.27
C SER A 162 1.21 -7.60 -12.64
N LYS A 163 0.48 -8.41 -13.43
CA LYS A 163 -0.90 -8.11 -13.83
C LYS A 163 -1.88 -8.20 -12.66
N ALA A 164 -1.70 -9.17 -11.76
CA ALA A 164 -2.55 -9.31 -10.59
C ALA A 164 -2.50 -8.05 -9.72
N THR A 165 -1.32 -7.48 -9.51
CA THR A 165 -1.15 -6.25 -8.71
C THR A 165 -1.85 -5.04 -9.34
N LEU A 166 -1.85 -4.94 -10.68
CA LEU A 166 -2.59 -3.91 -11.40
C LEU A 166 -4.11 -4.05 -11.17
N TYR A 167 -4.65 -5.27 -11.26
CA TYR A 167 -6.09 -5.50 -11.02
C TYR A 167 -6.50 -5.14 -9.60
N PHE A 168 -5.70 -5.48 -8.59
CA PHE A 168 -6.02 -5.12 -7.20
C PHE A 168 -6.03 -3.61 -7.01
N LEU A 169 -5.06 -2.93 -7.61
CA LEU A 169 -5.00 -1.47 -7.54
C LEU A 169 -6.18 -0.83 -8.28
N LEU A 170 -6.58 -1.36 -9.44
CA LEU A 170 -7.75 -0.88 -10.17
C LEU A 170 -9.03 -1.01 -9.32
N VAL A 171 -9.26 -2.19 -8.73
CA VAL A 171 -10.43 -2.43 -7.87
C VAL A 171 -10.44 -1.49 -6.68
N SER A 172 -9.30 -1.33 -5.99
CA SER A 172 -9.23 -0.43 -4.85
C SER A 172 -9.33 1.03 -5.21
N SER A 173 -8.82 1.45 -6.37
CA SER A 173 -8.97 2.84 -6.85
C SER A 173 -10.43 3.17 -7.17
N ILE A 174 -11.14 2.27 -7.83
CA ILE A 174 -12.58 2.44 -8.09
C ILE A 174 -13.35 2.49 -6.77
N LEU A 175 -13.06 1.56 -5.86
CA LEU A 175 -13.68 1.53 -4.53
C LEU A 175 -13.42 2.82 -3.76
N ASN A 176 -12.19 3.33 -3.77
CA ASN A 176 -11.84 4.58 -3.11
C ASN A 176 -12.67 5.76 -3.65
N VAL A 177 -12.70 5.97 -4.97
CA VAL A 177 -13.47 7.06 -5.58
C VAL A 177 -14.98 6.95 -5.25
N VAL A 178 -15.53 5.73 -5.29
CA VAL A 178 -16.95 5.51 -4.93
C VAL A 178 -17.20 5.84 -3.45
N LEU A 179 -16.31 5.43 -2.55
CA LEU A 179 -16.41 5.71 -1.13
C LEU A 179 -16.19 7.20 -0.83
N ASP A 180 -15.27 7.87 -1.53
CA ASP A 180 -15.08 9.32 -1.40
C ASP A 180 -16.36 10.08 -1.78
N LEU A 181 -16.98 9.74 -2.90
CA LEU A 181 -18.25 10.33 -3.29
C LEU A 181 -19.35 10.05 -2.26
N ALA A 182 -19.41 8.82 -1.73
CA ALA A 182 -20.42 8.46 -0.74
C ALA A 182 -20.20 9.19 0.60
N PHE A 183 -18.97 9.23 1.11
CA PHE A 183 -18.65 9.75 2.44
C PHE A 183 -18.47 11.27 2.44
N VAL A 184 -17.80 11.82 1.42
CA VAL A 184 -17.50 13.24 1.33
C VAL A 184 -18.70 14.00 0.74
N ALA A 185 -19.20 13.58 -0.43
CA ALA A 185 -20.28 14.27 -1.11
C ALA A 185 -21.68 13.87 -0.58
N GLY A 186 -21.92 12.56 -0.31
CA GLY A 186 -23.22 12.05 0.12
C GLY A 186 -23.48 12.26 1.60
N LEU A 187 -22.54 11.88 2.48
CA LEU A 187 -22.72 11.95 3.93
C LEU A 187 -22.11 13.21 4.56
N GLY A 188 -21.38 14.03 3.83
CA GLY A 188 -20.81 15.28 4.34
C GLY A 188 -19.75 15.07 5.44
N LEU A 189 -19.05 13.92 5.47
CA LEU A 189 -18.06 13.59 6.51
C LEU A 189 -16.74 14.37 6.37
N GLY A 190 -16.63 15.22 5.38
CA GLY A 190 -15.45 16.08 5.17
C GLY A 190 -14.16 15.28 4.98
N VAL A 191 -13.06 15.81 5.50
CA VAL A 191 -11.73 15.18 5.41
C VAL A 191 -11.68 13.80 6.09
N ALA A 192 -12.51 13.56 7.11
CA ALA A 192 -12.60 12.26 7.76
C ALA A 192 -13.16 11.20 6.81
N GLY A 193 -14.16 11.57 5.99
CA GLY A 193 -14.73 10.70 4.96
C GLY A 193 -13.67 10.22 3.96
N ALA A 194 -12.86 11.14 3.43
CA ALA A 194 -11.78 10.82 2.51
C ALA A 194 -10.72 9.91 3.16
N ALA A 195 -10.29 10.19 4.39
CA ALA A 195 -9.34 9.34 5.09
C ALA A 195 -9.89 7.93 5.32
N VAL A 196 -11.16 7.79 5.72
CA VAL A 196 -11.82 6.49 5.92
C VAL A 196 -11.95 5.73 4.60
N ALA A 197 -12.35 6.40 3.51
CA ALA A 197 -12.44 5.80 2.18
C ALA A 197 -11.09 5.23 1.73
N THR A 198 -10.00 5.98 1.94
CA THR A 198 -8.63 5.54 1.65
C THR A 198 -8.27 4.29 2.47
N VAL A 199 -8.52 4.29 3.78
CA VAL A 199 -8.23 3.14 4.64
C VAL A 199 -9.03 1.91 4.25
N ILE A 200 -10.33 2.04 3.99
CA ILE A 200 -11.17 0.92 3.53
C ILE A 200 -10.63 0.33 2.22
N SER A 201 -10.22 1.19 1.28
CA SER A 201 -9.66 0.75 0.00
C SER A 201 -8.31 0.05 0.17
N GLN A 202 -7.48 0.48 1.11
CA GLN A 202 -6.23 -0.20 1.49
C GLN A 202 -6.51 -1.57 2.13
N ILE A 203 -7.50 -1.67 3.01
CA ILE A 203 -7.94 -2.93 3.60
C ILE A 203 -8.39 -3.89 2.48
N ALA A 204 -9.24 -3.43 1.56
CA ALA A 204 -9.71 -4.23 0.44
C ALA A 204 -8.56 -4.75 -0.43
N SER A 205 -7.61 -3.88 -0.79
CA SER A 205 -6.42 -4.26 -1.56
C SER A 205 -5.57 -5.30 -0.83
N CYS A 206 -5.34 -5.11 0.45
CA CYS A 206 -4.58 -6.02 1.29
C CYS A 206 -5.25 -7.40 1.34
N VAL A 207 -6.55 -7.45 1.66
CA VAL A 207 -7.32 -8.70 1.77
C VAL A 207 -7.39 -9.41 0.41
N ILE A 208 -7.70 -8.70 -0.67
CA ILE A 208 -7.75 -9.28 -2.02
C ILE A 208 -6.38 -9.81 -2.43
N GLY A 209 -5.31 -9.06 -2.16
CA GLY A 209 -3.94 -9.44 -2.46
C GLY A 209 -3.54 -10.74 -1.77
N PHE A 210 -3.74 -10.85 -0.46
CA PHE A 210 -3.44 -12.06 0.31
C PHE A 210 -4.35 -13.24 -0.08
N ALA A 211 -5.65 -13.00 -0.28
CA ALA A 211 -6.59 -14.05 -0.70
C ALA A 211 -6.23 -14.63 -2.08
N TYR A 212 -5.89 -13.77 -3.03
CA TYR A 212 -5.43 -14.19 -4.36
C TYR A 212 -4.11 -14.98 -4.28
N MET A 213 -3.14 -14.45 -3.54
CA MET A 213 -1.86 -15.11 -3.32
C MET A 213 -2.05 -16.51 -2.73
N HIS A 214 -2.86 -16.63 -1.69
CA HIS A 214 -3.15 -17.91 -1.04
C HIS A 214 -3.87 -18.91 -1.97
N ARG A 215 -4.82 -18.44 -2.80
CA ARG A 215 -5.57 -19.31 -3.72
C ARG A 215 -4.74 -19.76 -4.91
N LYS A 216 -3.97 -18.86 -5.51
CA LYS A 216 -3.28 -19.11 -6.79
C LYS A 216 -1.91 -19.78 -6.62
N TYR A 217 -1.17 -19.43 -5.57
CA TYR A 217 0.21 -19.87 -5.38
C TYR A 217 0.35 -20.78 -4.19
N ALA A 218 0.38 -22.12 -4.44
CA ALA A 218 0.59 -23.11 -3.38
C ALA A 218 1.89 -22.87 -2.58
N LEU A 219 2.92 -22.34 -3.25
CA LEU A 219 4.20 -21.98 -2.69
C LEU A 219 4.09 -20.89 -1.60
N LEU A 220 3.11 -19.99 -1.71
CA LEU A 220 2.85 -18.89 -0.77
C LEU A 220 1.67 -19.16 0.17
N ARG A 221 1.24 -20.42 0.30
CA ARG A 221 0.29 -20.83 1.33
C ARG A 221 1.03 -21.08 2.62
N PHE A 222 0.93 -20.10 3.52
CA PHE A 222 1.54 -20.22 4.85
C PHE A 222 0.49 -20.66 5.86
N SER A 223 0.85 -21.62 6.74
CA SER A 223 0.11 -21.86 7.97
C SER A 223 0.54 -20.83 9.04
N LEU A 224 -0.33 -20.54 10.01
CA LEU A 224 0.01 -19.63 11.12
C LEU A 224 1.27 -20.05 11.89
N ARG A 225 1.61 -21.37 11.84
CA ARG A 225 2.83 -21.91 12.46
C ARG A 225 4.10 -21.64 11.66
N GLU A 226 3.97 -21.43 10.35
CA GLU A 226 5.09 -21.11 9.45
C GLU A 226 5.40 -19.60 9.43
N LEU A 227 4.45 -18.75 9.84
CA LEU A 227 4.63 -17.32 10.02
C LEU A 227 5.40 -17.06 11.33
N ARG A 228 6.68 -17.46 11.37
CA ARG A 228 7.60 -17.16 12.47
C ARG A 228 8.69 -16.26 11.98
N LEU A 229 9.07 -15.28 12.82
CA LEU A 229 10.30 -14.51 12.62
C LEU A 229 11.49 -15.46 12.76
N ASP A 230 12.14 -15.78 11.66
CA ASP A 230 13.45 -16.40 11.70
C ASP A 230 14.51 -15.29 11.72
N VAL A 231 15.03 -15.01 12.91
CA VAL A 231 16.01 -13.93 13.15
C VAL A 231 17.30 -14.12 12.34
N LYS A 232 17.57 -15.33 11.83
CA LYS A 232 18.71 -15.58 10.95
C LYS A 232 18.45 -15.19 9.50
N THR A 233 17.17 -15.00 9.14
CA THR A 233 16.74 -14.65 7.78
C THR A 233 16.18 -13.23 7.68
N ALA A 234 16.04 -12.53 8.80
CA ALA A 234 15.61 -11.13 8.88
C ALA A 234 16.80 -10.19 8.70
#